data_f0d545cddeb104a478d81c3f6946ca2a
#
_entry.id   f0d545cddeb104a478d81c3f6946ca2a
#
_cell.length_a   1.000
_cell.length_b   1.000
_cell.length_c   1.000
_cell.angle_alpha   90.00
_cell.angle_beta   90.00
_cell.angle_gamma   90.00
#
_symmetry.space_group_name_H-M   'P 1'
#
loop_
_entity.id
_entity.type
_entity.pdbx_description
1 polymer ?
#
loop_
_entity_poly.entity_id
_entity_poly.type
_entity_poly.pdbx_seq_one_letter_code
_entity_poly.pdbx_strand_id
1 'polypeptide(L)'
;MSRSLRLNFITKGSNFMAKVESGVFPCYENQFAVGKAGTESATTNIANCEEFSVAFDNGVEEWTAFENEGWKSRLMTAKSITISVKCKRTIGDAGNDQIAALAFENGRKAEVSFMWTFPNGATVLFKNAVVSVTSNGAGASTGVAPLEFEVMSNGKPVYTAAA
;
A
#
# COMPACT_ATOMS: atom_id res chain seq x y z
N MET A 1 32.36 0.61 45.73
CA MET A 1 32.12 1.50 44.58
C MET A 1 31.57 0.67 43.45
N SER A 2 30.27 0.65 43.29
CA SER A 2 29.58 -0.10 42.26
C SER A 2 29.43 0.78 41.01
N ARG A 3 30.13 0.43 39.91
CA ARG A 3 29.89 1.06 38.59
C ARG A 3 28.73 0.32 37.92
N SER A 4 27.58 0.96 37.95
CA SER A 4 26.43 0.54 37.16
C SER A 4 26.75 0.65 35.65
N LEU A 5 26.94 -0.47 35.01
CA LEU A 5 26.96 -0.56 33.53
C LEU A 5 25.52 -0.37 33.03
N ARG A 6 25.22 0.84 32.55
CA ARG A 6 23.99 1.03 31.77
C ARG A 6 24.22 0.37 30.41
N LEU A 7 23.65 -0.82 30.24
CA LEU A 7 23.44 -1.35 28.92
C LEU A 7 22.49 -0.42 28.16
N ASN A 8 23.06 0.35 27.24
CA ASN A 8 22.28 1.00 26.21
C ASN A 8 21.80 -0.09 25.27
N PHE A 9 20.57 -0.54 25.45
CA PHE A 9 19.85 -1.23 24.40
C PHE A 9 19.62 -0.20 23.27
N ILE A 10 20.48 -0.21 22.26
CA ILE A 10 20.18 0.39 21.00
C ILE A 10 19.08 -0.51 20.40
N THR A 11 17.83 -0.15 20.64
CA THR A 11 16.74 -0.62 19.80
C THR A 11 17.09 -0.18 18.39
N LYS A 12 17.44 -1.14 17.54
CA LYS A 12 17.40 -0.94 16.09
C LYS A 12 15.93 -0.71 15.70
N GLY A 13 15.43 0.47 16.01
CA GLY A 13 14.33 1.02 15.28
C GLY A 13 14.83 1.10 13.84
N SER A 14 14.13 0.46 12.91
CA SER A 14 14.37 0.68 11.50
C SER A 14 14.23 2.18 11.28
N ASN A 15 15.35 2.90 11.28
CA ASN A 15 15.40 4.28 10.86
C ASN A 15 15.05 4.27 9.38
N PHE A 16 13.73 4.38 9.09
CA PHE A 16 13.28 4.69 7.76
C PHE A 16 13.73 6.13 7.49
N MET A 17 14.91 6.26 6.87
CA MET A 17 15.37 7.57 6.40
C MET A 17 14.59 7.91 5.14
N ALA A 18 13.92 9.08 5.15
CA ALA A 18 13.34 9.63 3.93
C ALA A 18 14.41 9.69 2.85
N LYS A 19 14.14 9.12 1.69
CA LYS A 19 15.06 9.12 0.54
C LYS A 19 15.07 10.45 -0.19
N VAL A 20 13.95 11.18 -0.10
CA VAL A 20 13.75 12.47 -0.76
C VAL A 20 13.12 13.45 0.21
N GLU A 21 13.77 14.58 0.41
CA GLU A 21 13.22 15.70 1.20
C GLU A 21 12.48 16.71 0.32
N SER A 22 12.94 16.92 -0.91
CA SER A 22 12.32 17.83 -1.88
C SER A 22 12.72 17.48 -3.31
N GLY A 23 11.89 17.86 -4.27
CA GLY A 23 12.15 17.68 -5.70
C GLY A 23 11.49 16.42 -6.28
N VAL A 24 11.85 16.10 -7.50
CA VAL A 24 11.38 14.91 -8.20
C VAL A 24 12.14 13.67 -7.73
N PHE A 25 11.51 12.51 -7.83
CA PHE A 25 12.10 11.24 -7.39
C PHE A 25 11.80 10.11 -8.38
N PRO A 26 12.67 9.11 -8.46
CA PRO A 26 12.38 7.92 -9.23
C PRO A 26 11.36 7.02 -8.52
N CYS A 27 10.49 6.38 -9.28
CA CYS A 27 9.42 5.54 -8.70
C CYS A 27 9.94 4.36 -7.88
N TYR A 28 11.16 3.89 -8.12
CA TYR A 28 11.74 2.77 -7.36
C TYR A 28 11.99 3.07 -5.87
N GLU A 29 11.90 4.32 -5.46
CA GLU A 29 12.03 4.70 -4.05
C GLU A 29 10.76 4.48 -3.23
N ASN A 30 9.63 4.18 -3.88
CA ASN A 30 8.43 3.74 -3.19
C ASN A 30 8.60 2.33 -2.62
N GLN A 31 7.91 2.04 -1.52
CA GLN A 31 7.94 0.73 -0.89
C GLN A 31 6.53 0.24 -0.57
N PHE A 32 6.37 -1.07 -0.64
CA PHE A 32 5.11 -1.75 -0.33
C PHE A 32 5.36 -2.83 0.71
N ALA A 33 4.50 -2.90 1.70
CA ALA A 33 4.54 -3.91 2.73
C ALA A 33 3.15 -4.47 2.99
N VAL A 34 3.08 -5.70 3.43
CA VAL A 34 1.85 -6.41 3.74
C VAL A 34 1.90 -6.97 5.15
N GLY A 35 0.76 -7.12 5.77
CA GLY A 35 0.61 -7.69 7.10
C GLY A 35 -0.74 -8.35 7.28
N LYS A 36 -1.06 -8.71 8.51
CA LYS A 36 -2.33 -9.33 8.87
C LYS A 36 -3.47 -8.30 8.83
N ALA A 37 -4.60 -8.66 8.24
CA ALA A 37 -5.80 -7.82 8.21
C ALA A 37 -6.21 -7.33 9.61
N GLY A 38 -6.65 -6.08 9.68
CA GLY A 38 -7.10 -5.44 10.93
C GLY A 38 -5.96 -4.93 11.82
N THR A 39 -4.71 -5.11 11.43
CA THR A 39 -3.54 -4.63 12.19
C THR A 39 -2.96 -3.36 11.60
N GLU A 40 -2.23 -2.61 12.42
CA GLU A 40 -1.47 -1.44 11.98
C GLU A 40 -0.05 -1.80 11.51
N SER A 41 0.30 -3.09 11.58
CA SER A 41 1.64 -3.61 11.27
C SER A 41 1.66 -4.27 9.90
N ALA A 42 1.80 -3.48 8.86
CA ALA A 42 2.18 -3.97 7.53
C ALA A 42 3.68 -3.79 7.38
N THR A 43 4.45 -4.77 7.83
CA THR A 43 5.92 -4.68 7.94
C THR A 43 6.67 -5.65 7.04
N THR A 44 5.98 -6.59 6.41
CA THR A 44 6.58 -7.57 5.51
C THR A 44 6.67 -6.99 4.09
N ASN A 45 7.87 -6.63 3.65
CA ASN A 45 8.09 -6.09 2.31
C ASN A 45 7.79 -7.13 1.24
N ILE A 46 7.29 -6.66 0.10
CA ILE A 46 7.04 -7.48 -1.08
C ILE A 46 8.22 -7.33 -2.04
N ALA A 47 8.91 -8.42 -2.33
CA ALA A 47 10.08 -8.42 -3.21
C ALA A 47 9.70 -8.33 -4.69
N ASN A 48 10.62 -7.78 -5.48
CA ASN A 48 10.58 -7.75 -6.94
C ASN A 48 9.35 -7.07 -7.54
N CYS A 49 8.84 -6.03 -6.90
CA CYS A 49 7.85 -5.15 -7.49
C CYS A 49 8.54 -4.22 -8.51
N GLU A 50 8.01 -4.14 -9.71
CA GLU A 50 8.62 -3.42 -10.82
C GLU A 50 7.79 -2.26 -11.36
N GLU A 51 6.47 -2.29 -11.14
CA GLU A 51 5.56 -1.25 -11.61
C GLU A 51 4.35 -1.15 -10.68
N PHE A 52 3.86 0.06 -10.47
CA PHE A 52 2.59 0.27 -9.81
C PHE A 52 1.86 1.48 -10.39
N SER A 53 0.54 1.47 -10.21
CA SER A 53 -0.33 2.61 -10.51
C SER A 53 -1.34 2.80 -9.41
N VAL A 54 -1.76 4.05 -9.20
CA VAL A 54 -2.75 4.41 -8.19
C VAL A 54 -3.91 5.09 -8.87
N ALA A 55 -5.11 4.61 -8.61
CA ALA A 55 -6.35 5.21 -9.08
C ALA A 55 -7.18 5.68 -7.88
N PHE A 56 -7.59 6.94 -7.93
CA PHE A 56 -8.54 7.52 -6.99
C PHE A 56 -9.92 7.56 -7.66
N ASP A 57 -10.88 6.92 -7.05
CA ASP A 57 -12.28 7.00 -7.48
C ASP A 57 -13.01 7.97 -6.54
N ASN A 58 -13.46 9.09 -7.09
CA ASN A 58 -14.07 10.18 -6.34
C ASN A 58 -15.52 10.35 -6.77
N GLY A 59 -16.43 10.18 -5.81
CA GLY A 59 -17.84 10.49 -6.00
C GLY A 59 -18.11 11.94 -5.65
N VAL A 60 -18.54 12.73 -6.65
CA VAL A 60 -18.92 14.13 -6.48
C VAL A 60 -20.43 14.27 -6.73
N GLU A 61 -21.16 14.71 -5.72
CA GLU A 61 -22.57 15.05 -5.87
C GLU A 61 -22.71 16.49 -6.35
N GLU A 62 -23.63 16.71 -7.30
CA GLU A 62 -23.91 18.02 -7.86
C GLU A 62 -25.37 18.38 -7.63
N TRP A 63 -25.64 19.64 -7.31
CA TRP A 63 -27.01 20.18 -7.24
C TRP A 63 -27.01 21.64 -7.64
N THR A 64 -28.21 22.11 -7.97
CA THR A 64 -28.44 23.53 -8.29
C THR A 64 -29.59 24.05 -7.43
N ALA A 65 -29.27 24.87 -6.45
CA ALA A 65 -30.28 25.53 -5.62
C ALA A 65 -30.91 26.71 -6.37
N PHE A 66 -32.13 27.07 -6.00
CA PHE A 66 -32.82 28.21 -6.62
C PHE A 66 -32.05 29.53 -6.47
N GLU A 67 -31.44 29.76 -5.33
CA GLU A 67 -30.64 30.95 -5.03
C GLU A 67 -29.33 31.03 -5.83
N ASN A 68 -28.89 29.93 -6.43
CA ASN A 68 -27.67 29.89 -7.22
C ASN A 68 -27.85 30.30 -8.69
N GLU A 69 -29.07 30.68 -9.08
CA GLU A 69 -29.35 31.18 -10.43
C GLU A 69 -28.85 30.31 -11.59
N GLY A 70 -28.94 28.98 -11.42
CA GLY A 70 -28.48 28.00 -12.41
C GLY A 70 -27.03 27.55 -12.27
N TRP A 71 -26.26 28.09 -11.33
CA TRP A 71 -24.90 27.63 -11.06
C TRP A 71 -24.89 26.39 -10.19
N LYS A 72 -24.04 25.43 -10.55
CA LYS A 72 -23.92 24.16 -9.83
C LYS A 72 -23.08 24.29 -8.57
N SER A 73 -23.59 23.72 -7.48
CA SER A 73 -22.81 23.43 -6.29
C SER A 73 -22.32 21.99 -6.31
N ARG A 74 -21.17 21.73 -5.72
CA ARG A 74 -20.55 20.39 -5.70
C ARG A 74 -20.01 20.05 -4.33
N LEU A 75 -20.14 18.77 -3.97
CA LEU A 75 -19.58 18.23 -2.73
C LEU A 75 -19.02 16.83 -3.01
N MET A 76 -17.79 16.60 -2.57
CA MET A 76 -17.18 15.26 -2.65
C MET A 76 -17.70 14.39 -1.52
N THR A 77 -18.43 13.33 -1.85
CA THR A 77 -19.14 12.49 -0.90
C THR A 77 -18.58 11.09 -0.77
N ALA A 78 -17.79 10.63 -1.75
CA ALA A 78 -17.24 9.27 -1.75
C ALA A 78 -15.80 9.27 -2.25
N LYS A 79 -14.98 8.36 -1.70
CA LYS A 79 -13.61 8.11 -2.14
C LYS A 79 -13.27 6.65 -2.02
N SER A 80 -12.52 6.15 -2.99
CA SER A 80 -11.82 4.88 -2.89
C SER A 80 -10.45 4.97 -3.58
N ILE A 81 -9.55 4.09 -3.18
CA ILE A 81 -8.20 4.02 -3.74
C ILE A 81 -7.96 2.59 -4.19
N THR A 82 -7.46 2.43 -5.41
CA THR A 82 -7.01 1.15 -5.94
C THR A 82 -5.56 1.27 -6.36
N ILE A 83 -4.71 0.42 -5.84
CA ILE A 83 -3.29 0.34 -6.21
C ILE A 83 -3.09 -0.95 -6.99
N SER A 84 -2.68 -0.83 -8.25
CA SER A 84 -2.32 -1.96 -9.10
C SER A 84 -0.81 -2.13 -9.07
N VAL A 85 -0.34 -3.30 -8.66
CA VAL A 85 1.08 -3.61 -8.51
C VAL A 85 1.46 -4.79 -9.39
N LYS A 86 2.56 -4.64 -10.10
CA LYS A 86 3.16 -5.70 -10.90
C LYS A 86 4.51 -6.09 -10.32
N CYS A 87 4.63 -7.34 -9.95
CA CYS A 87 5.85 -7.92 -9.39
C CYS A 87 6.27 -9.17 -10.19
N LYS A 88 7.47 -9.66 -9.93
CA LYS A 88 7.86 -11.00 -10.31
C LYS A 88 7.52 -11.97 -9.17
N ARG A 89 7.00 -13.14 -9.52
CA ARG A 89 6.70 -14.18 -8.52
C ARG A 89 8.00 -14.68 -7.90
N THR A 90 8.17 -14.44 -6.61
CA THR A 90 9.38 -14.79 -5.86
C THR A 90 9.02 -15.78 -4.77
N ILE A 91 9.20 -17.05 -5.03
CA ILE A 91 8.95 -18.12 -4.06
C ILE A 91 9.99 -18.03 -2.93
N GLY A 92 9.50 -18.06 -1.68
CA GLY A 92 10.34 -17.94 -0.49
C GLY A 92 10.43 -16.54 0.10
N ASP A 93 9.99 -15.51 -0.63
CA ASP A 93 9.80 -14.18 -0.06
C ASP A 93 8.46 -14.09 0.68
N ALA A 94 8.48 -13.75 1.95
CA ALA A 94 7.31 -13.79 2.81
C ALA A 94 6.15 -12.91 2.31
N GLY A 95 6.44 -11.68 1.88
CA GLY A 95 5.41 -10.77 1.35
C GLY A 95 4.86 -11.22 0.01
N ASN A 96 5.71 -11.64 -0.90
CA ASN A 96 5.32 -12.15 -2.21
C ASN A 96 4.47 -13.44 -2.08
N ASP A 97 4.88 -14.36 -1.22
CA ASP A 97 4.14 -15.59 -0.95
C ASP A 97 2.78 -15.32 -0.30
N GLN A 98 2.70 -14.35 0.61
CA GLN A 98 1.45 -13.96 1.25
C GLN A 98 0.44 -13.43 0.23
N ILE A 99 0.86 -12.56 -0.67
CA ILE A 99 0.00 -12.04 -1.75
C ILE A 99 -0.41 -13.14 -2.71
N ALA A 100 0.52 -14.00 -3.12
CA ALA A 100 0.23 -15.08 -4.06
C ALA A 100 -0.80 -16.09 -3.50
N ALA A 101 -0.76 -16.36 -2.22
CA ALA A 101 -1.74 -17.24 -1.56
C ALA A 101 -3.17 -16.68 -1.61
N LEU A 102 -3.34 -15.37 -1.69
CA LEU A 102 -4.67 -14.74 -1.75
C LEU A 102 -5.39 -14.99 -3.07
N ALA A 103 -4.70 -15.48 -4.10
CA ALA A 103 -5.32 -15.83 -5.39
C ALA A 103 -6.44 -16.88 -5.25
N PHE A 104 -6.37 -17.70 -4.21
CA PHE A 104 -7.31 -18.79 -3.95
C PHE A 104 -8.26 -18.52 -2.77
N GLU A 105 -8.16 -17.35 -2.17
CA GLU A 105 -8.98 -16.96 -1.03
C GLU A 105 -10.17 -16.10 -1.46
N ASN A 106 -11.22 -16.14 -0.66
CA ASN A 106 -12.44 -15.39 -0.90
C ASN A 106 -12.98 -14.78 0.40
N GLY A 107 -13.83 -13.77 0.26
CA GLY A 107 -14.42 -13.07 1.40
C GLY A 107 -13.36 -12.39 2.26
N ARG A 108 -13.50 -12.44 3.57
CA ARG A 108 -12.59 -11.79 4.52
C ARG A 108 -11.19 -12.38 4.54
N LYS A 109 -10.98 -13.56 4.00
CA LYS A 109 -9.66 -14.18 3.88
C LYS A 109 -8.79 -13.51 2.80
N ALA A 110 -9.42 -12.79 1.87
CA ALA A 110 -8.72 -11.99 0.86
C ALA A 110 -8.33 -10.59 1.35
N GLU A 111 -8.56 -10.28 2.62
CA GLU A 111 -8.19 -9.00 3.22
C GLU A 111 -6.79 -9.08 3.84
N VAL A 112 -6.04 -7.99 3.71
CA VAL A 112 -4.72 -7.83 4.33
C VAL A 112 -4.57 -6.41 4.86
N SER A 113 -3.60 -6.20 5.75
CA SER A 113 -3.07 -4.89 6.02
C SER A 113 -1.99 -4.57 4.99
N PHE A 114 -2.11 -3.44 4.34
CA PHE A 114 -1.19 -3.03 3.27
C PHE A 114 -0.67 -1.62 3.53
N MET A 115 0.62 -1.42 3.36
CA MET A 115 1.25 -0.12 3.53
C MET A 115 2.01 0.28 2.28
N TRP A 116 1.70 1.48 1.79
CA TRP A 116 2.48 2.16 0.77
C TRP A 116 3.30 3.26 1.43
N THR A 117 4.60 3.20 1.25
CA THR A 117 5.53 4.19 1.79
C THR A 117 6.10 5.04 0.67
N PHE A 118 5.91 6.35 0.79
CA PHE A 118 6.44 7.33 -0.15
C PHE A 118 7.93 7.57 0.07
N PRO A 119 8.66 8.06 -0.94
CA PRO A 119 10.08 8.37 -0.81
C PRO A 119 10.43 9.40 0.27
N ASN A 120 9.51 10.31 0.60
CA ASN A 120 9.69 11.30 1.66
C ASN A 120 9.42 10.78 3.07
N GLY A 121 9.04 9.51 3.20
CA GLY A 121 8.72 8.90 4.49
C GLY A 121 7.24 8.92 4.87
N ALA A 122 6.39 9.60 4.12
CA ALA A 122 4.95 9.54 4.33
C ALA A 122 4.42 8.12 4.04
N THR A 123 3.37 7.72 4.75
CA THR A 123 2.79 6.38 4.60
C THR A 123 1.28 6.44 4.43
N VAL A 124 0.75 5.49 3.67
CA VAL A 124 -0.68 5.22 3.57
C VAL A 124 -0.92 3.79 4.00
N LEU A 125 -1.64 3.61 5.09
CA LEU A 125 -1.96 2.30 5.66
C LEU A 125 -3.41 1.93 5.38
N PHE A 126 -3.60 0.78 4.75
CA PHE A 126 -4.90 0.16 4.55
C PHE A 126 -5.03 -1.01 5.53
N LYS A 127 -5.87 -0.89 6.56
CA LYS A 127 -6.00 -1.93 7.61
C LYS A 127 -6.66 -3.21 7.11
N ASN A 128 -7.65 -3.09 6.23
CA ASN A 128 -8.44 -4.20 5.71
C ASN A 128 -8.57 -4.11 4.18
N ALA A 129 -7.46 -3.88 3.50
CA ALA A 129 -7.45 -3.82 2.05
C ALA A 129 -7.88 -5.15 1.44
N VAL A 130 -8.71 -5.09 0.42
CA VAL A 130 -9.08 -6.26 -0.36
C VAL A 130 -8.06 -6.43 -1.49
N VAL A 131 -7.46 -7.60 -1.57
CA VAL A 131 -6.47 -7.91 -2.59
C VAL A 131 -7.07 -8.85 -3.63
N SER A 132 -7.01 -8.42 -4.89
CA SER A 132 -7.40 -9.23 -6.05
C SER A 132 -6.16 -9.58 -6.84
N VAL A 133 -5.77 -10.84 -6.84
CA VAL A 133 -4.63 -11.33 -7.62
C VAL A 133 -5.09 -11.59 -9.05
N THR A 134 -4.53 -10.87 -10.00
CA THR A 134 -4.92 -10.92 -11.42
C THR A 134 -4.02 -11.82 -12.25
N SER A 135 -2.78 -12.03 -11.83
CA SER A 135 -1.85 -12.95 -12.48
C SER A 135 -0.88 -13.55 -11.44
N ASN A 136 -0.71 -14.86 -11.50
CA ASN A 136 0.18 -15.59 -10.60
C ASN A 136 0.89 -16.72 -11.34
N GLY A 137 2.09 -16.43 -11.84
CA GLY A 137 3.00 -17.42 -12.41
C GLY A 137 2.74 -17.82 -13.86
N ALA A 138 1.84 -17.14 -14.57
CA ALA A 138 1.57 -17.42 -15.97
C ALA A 138 2.57 -16.75 -16.92
N GLY A 139 2.83 -17.34 -18.05
CA GLY A 139 3.69 -16.74 -19.08
C GLY A 139 4.33 -17.74 -20.03
N ALA A 140 5.16 -17.22 -20.95
CA ALA A 140 5.94 -18.03 -21.87
C ALA A 140 7.08 -18.77 -21.14
N SER A 141 7.54 -19.89 -21.67
CA SER A 141 8.58 -20.72 -21.04
C SER A 141 9.91 -19.97 -20.80
N THR A 142 10.20 -19.00 -21.65
CA THR A 142 11.41 -18.15 -21.53
C THR A 142 11.18 -16.88 -20.74
N GLY A 143 9.95 -16.60 -20.32
CA GLY A 143 9.59 -15.45 -19.51
C GLY A 143 9.82 -15.69 -18.03
N VAL A 144 9.83 -14.59 -17.28
CA VAL A 144 9.86 -14.66 -15.81
C VAL A 144 8.42 -14.60 -15.30
N ALA A 145 8.08 -15.50 -14.41
CA ALA A 145 6.73 -15.61 -13.86
C ALA A 145 6.29 -14.32 -13.15
N PRO A 146 5.17 -13.71 -13.55
CA PRO A 146 4.66 -12.49 -12.92
C PRO A 146 3.86 -12.79 -11.66
N LEU A 147 3.75 -11.77 -10.81
CA LEU A 147 2.73 -11.67 -9.77
C LEU A 147 2.10 -10.29 -9.91
N GLU A 148 0.86 -10.24 -10.36
CA GLU A 148 0.12 -9.00 -10.53
C GLU A 148 -1.13 -9.02 -9.64
N PHE A 149 -1.37 -7.93 -8.96
CA PHE A 149 -2.49 -7.81 -8.03
C PHE A 149 -2.97 -6.38 -7.91
N GLU A 150 -4.21 -6.25 -7.45
CA GLU A 150 -4.82 -4.97 -7.12
C GLU A 150 -5.14 -4.92 -5.63
N VAL A 151 -4.79 -3.82 -5.00
CA VAL A 151 -5.10 -3.54 -3.60
C VAL A 151 -6.17 -2.46 -3.57
N MET A 152 -7.34 -2.81 -3.06
CA MET A 152 -8.50 -1.92 -3.00
C MET A 152 -8.75 -1.48 -1.57
N SER A 153 -8.96 -0.18 -1.38
CA SER A 153 -9.31 0.34 -0.06
C SER A 153 -10.65 -0.20 0.42
N ASN A 154 -10.70 -0.54 1.70
CA ASN A 154 -11.92 -0.96 2.39
C ASN A 154 -12.07 -0.10 3.65
N GLY A 155 -12.86 0.93 3.56
CA GLY A 155 -12.90 2.01 4.54
C GLY A 155 -11.83 3.07 4.29
N LYS A 156 -11.69 3.99 5.23
CA LYS A 156 -10.74 5.11 5.13
C LYS A 156 -9.32 4.63 5.44
N PRO A 157 -8.35 4.82 4.52
CA PRO A 157 -6.95 4.55 4.83
C PRO A 157 -6.39 5.59 5.81
N VAL A 158 -5.34 5.20 6.53
CA VAL A 158 -4.63 6.08 7.46
C VAL A 158 -3.43 6.67 6.74
N TYR A 159 -3.48 7.96 6.48
CA TYR A 159 -2.36 8.72 5.94
C TYR A 159 -1.55 9.32 7.09
N THR A 160 -0.24 9.08 7.08
CA THR A 160 0.71 9.67 8.02
C THR A 160 1.69 10.50 7.23
N ALA A 161 1.71 11.81 7.50
CA ALA A 161 2.65 12.71 6.86
C ALA A 161 4.10 12.41 7.24
N ALA A 162 5.03 12.79 6.38
CA ALA A 162 6.46 12.73 6.68
C ALA A 162 6.79 13.59 7.91
N ALA A 163 7.64 13.04 8.74
CA ALA A 163 8.12 13.73 9.94
C ALA A 163 9.06 14.91 9.58
#